data_6fab329f813ed39592120ac298bc476a
#
_entry.id   6fab329f813ed39592120ac298bc476a
#
_cell.length_a   1.000
_cell.length_b   1.000
_cell.length_c   1.000
_cell.angle_alpha   90.00
_cell.angle_beta   90.00
_cell.angle_gamma   90.00
#
_symmetry.space_group_name_H-M   'P 1'
#
loop_
_entity.id
_entity.type
_entity.pdbx_description
1 polymer ?
#
loop_
_entity_poly.entity_id
_entity_poly.type
_entity_poly.pdbx_seq_one_letter_code
_entity_poly.pdbx_strand_id
1 'polypeptide(L)'
;SEMCIRDRNKGFILKALFLLCFLFSQTAQGQSFTPGEIWPDNHQVHINAHGGGILYENGTYYWFGEHKTEGEAGNLANVGVHCYSSDDLYHWKDCGIALSVIENDPGHPISKGCILERPKVIYNPLTKKYVMWFHLEPKGAGYSGALSGIALSDRVTGPYTFLKAVRPNAGSWPINVLPIHKTTRRPSAEEERQCTGGSLPAHPDSLNILGRDMEQGQMARDMNLFVDDDGKAYHIYSSEENSTLHIAELDPTYTGYTGKYIRAFINRFMEAPAMFKKDGNYYLIMSGCSGWNPNAARSAIASSIWGEWKELGNPCIGQDADLTFHSQSTYILPVQGKKNQFIYMGDRWTPQNAIDGRYIWLPIHFEGPKPIIEWKDSWTLD
;
A
#
# COMPACT_ATOMS: atom_id res chain seq x y z
N SER A 1 -12.51 99.17 29.27
CA SER A 1 -12.16 99.57 27.90
C SER A 1 -11.69 98.35 27.12
N GLU A 2 -12.44 98.15 26.11
CA GLU A 2 -12.04 97.69 24.76
C GLU A 2 -11.19 96.37 24.64
N MET A 3 -11.81 95.37 24.20
CA MET A 3 -12.04 95.02 22.80
C MET A 3 -10.77 94.58 22.07
N CYS A 4 -10.64 93.35 21.73
CA CYS A 4 -10.39 92.96 20.36
C CYS A 4 -10.59 91.46 20.13
N ILE A 5 -11.51 91.22 19.24
CA ILE A 5 -11.83 89.94 18.63
C ILE A 5 -10.68 89.50 17.75
N ARG A 6 -10.27 88.24 17.85
CA ARG A 6 -9.63 87.58 16.72
C ARG A 6 -9.94 86.13 16.64
N ASP A 7 -10.74 85.81 15.65
CA ASP A 7 -11.01 84.45 15.13
C ASP A 7 -9.73 83.61 14.95
N ARG A 8 -9.74 82.39 15.41
CA ARG A 8 -8.84 81.35 14.93
C ARG A 8 -9.58 80.13 14.57
N ASN A 9 -9.69 79.92 13.29
CA ASN A 9 -10.12 78.71 12.67
C ASN A 9 -9.42 77.48 13.30
N LYS A 10 -10.16 76.62 13.92
CA LYS A 10 -9.73 75.26 14.27
C LYS A 10 -9.88 74.37 13.05
N GLY A 11 -8.82 74.16 12.33
CA GLY A 11 -8.73 73.14 11.29
C GLY A 11 -8.92 71.76 11.92
N PHE A 12 -9.99 71.09 11.54
CA PHE A 12 -10.19 69.71 11.81
C PHE A 12 -9.20 68.91 10.95
N ILE A 13 -8.16 68.33 11.56
CA ILE A 13 -7.31 67.35 10.93
C ILE A 13 -8.06 66.01 10.97
N LEU A 14 -8.67 65.68 9.85
CA LEU A 14 -9.28 64.36 9.60
C LEU A 14 -8.13 63.38 9.45
N LYS A 15 -7.82 62.63 10.51
CA LYS A 15 -6.93 61.47 10.40
C LYS A 15 -7.69 60.38 9.68
N ALA A 16 -7.51 60.27 8.37
CA ALA A 16 -7.91 59.13 7.59
C ALA A 16 -7.09 57.91 8.05
N LEU A 17 -7.72 57.03 8.83
CA LEU A 17 -7.18 55.72 9.15
C LEU A 17 -7.30 54.89 7.88
N PHE A 18 -6.24 54.75 7.11
CA PHE A 18 -6.14 53.72 6.06
C PHE A 18 -6.07 52.36 6.74
N LEU A 19 -7.22 51.72 6.90
CA LEU A 19 -7.29 50.30 7.24
C LEU A 19 -6.85 49.54 5.99
N LEU A 20 -5.57 49.18 5.93
CA LEU A 20 -5.05 48.26 4.90
C LEU A 20 -5.64 46.88 5.21
N CYS A 21 -6.80 46.59 4.67
CA CYS A 21 -7.30 45.20 4.56
C CYS A 21 -6.32 44.46 3.61
N PHE A 22 -5.33 43.80 4.16
CA PHE A 22 -4.67 42.71 3.47
C PHE A 22 -5.74 41.61 3.28
N LEU A 23 -6.45 41.69 2.18
CA LEU A 23 -7.13 40.52 1.61
C LEU A 23 -6.00 39.56 1.23
N PHE A 24 -5.71 38.62 2.14
CA PHE A 24 -5.08 37.40 1.72
C PHE A 24 -6.07 36.75 0.74
N SER A 25 -5.85 37.00 -0.54
CA SER A 25 -6.37 36.14 -1.57
C SER A 25 -5.75 34.78 -1.30
N GLN A 26 -6.44 33.93 -0.52
CA GLN A 26 -6.24 32.51 -0.64
C GLN A 26 -6.60 32.23 -2.10
N THR A 27 -5.61 32.21 -2.96
CA THR A 27 -5.74 31.50 -4.23
C THR A 27 -6.21 30.12 -3.82
N ALA A 28 -7.46 29.80 -4.16
CA ALA A 28 -7.92 28.41 -4.11
C ALA A 28 -6.89 27.64 -4.95
N GLN A 29 -5.93 27.00 -4.28
CA GLN A 29 -4.98 26.12 -4.93
C GLN A 29 -5.88 25.02 -5.49
N GLY A 30 -5.98 24.98 -6.82
CA GLY A 30 -6.85 24.01 -7.49
C GLY A 30 -6.50 22.63 -6.94
N GLN A 31 -7.53 21.86 -6.58
CA GLN A 31 -7.38 20.50 -6.08
C GLN A 31 -6.58 19.69 -7.10
N SER A 32 -5.33 19.34 -6.79
CA SER A 32 -4.46 18.57 -7.67
C SER A 32 -3.53 17.67 -6.87
N PHE A 33 -3.21 16.52 -7.44
CA PHE A 33 -2.12 15.68 -6.95
C PHE A 33 -0.78 16.24 -7.46
N THR A 34 0.20 16.30 -6.59
CA THR A 34 1.58 16.70 -6.88
C THR A 34 2.52 15.57 -6.44
N PRO A 35 2.74 14.54 -7.29
CA PRO A 35 3.52 13.37 -6.93
C PRO A 35 4.94 13.73 -6.48
N GLY A 36 5.39 13.14 -5.36
CA GLY A 36 6.73 13.37 -4.81
C GLY A 36 6.88 14.60 -3.92
N GLU A 37 5.87 15.47 -3.86
CA GLU A 37 5.87 16.62 -2.98
C GLU A 37 5.43 16.25 -1.55
N ILE A 38 5.54 17.20 -0.62
CA ILE A 38 4.97 17.09 0.72
C ILE A 38 3.45 17.19 0.60
N TRP A 39 2.75 16.20 1.17
CA TRP A 39 1.29 16.21 1.25
C TRP A 39 0.86 16.46 2.68
N PRO A 40 0.38 17.67 3.00
CA PRO A 40 -0.04 18.00 4.36
C PRO A 40 -1.41 17.40 4.69
N ASP A 41 -1.56 16.99 5.93
CA ASP A 41 -2.86 16.71 6.53
C ASP A 41 -3.57 18.00 7.02
N ASN A 42 -4.69 17.85 7.73
CA ASN A 42 -5.44 18.97 8.30
C ASN A 42 -4.69 19.74 9.41
N HIS A 43 -3.57 19.21 9.91
CA HIS A 43 -2.67 19.87 10.86
C HIS A 43 -1.44 20.49 10.18
N GLN A 44 -1.37 20.46 8.85
CA GLN A 44 -0.22 20.91 8.04
C GLN A 44 1.04 20.08 8.29
N VAL A 45 0.88 18.82 8.69
CA VAL A 45 1.96 17.84 8.84
C VAL A 45 1.94 16.91 7.64
N HIS A 46 3.12 16.53 7.15
CA HIS A 46 3.21 15.56 6.06
C HIS A 46 2.57 14.23 6.45
N ILE A 47 1.69 13.73 5.60
CA ILE A 47 1.02 12.44 5.80
C ILE A 47 2.06 11.34 6.01
N ASN A 48 1.84 10.52 7.04
CA ASN A 48 2.74 9.44 7.44
C ASN A 48 1.99 8.11 7.38
N ALA A 49 1.78 7.61 6.15
CA ALA A 49 1.02 6.40 5.85
C ALA A 49 1.70 5.59 4.75
N HIS A 50 2.96 5.16 5.02
CA HIS A 50 3.80 4.49 4.04
C HIS A 50 3.36 3.05 3.79
N GLY A 51 3.65 2.51 2.60
CA GLY A 51 3.33 1.12 2.22
C GLY A 51 1.83 0.78 2.24
N GLY A 52 1.00 1.79 2.29
CA GLY A 52 -0.40 1.69 2.67
C GLY A 52 -1.37 1.24 1.60
N GLY A 53 -2.65 1.32 1.94
CA GLY A 53 -3.79 1.10 1.05
C GLY A 53 -5.00 1.87 1.53
N ILE A 54 -6.04 1.87 0.71
CA ILE A 54 -7.26 2.64 0.97
C ILE A 54 -8.46 1.71 1.06
N LEU A 55 -9.27 1.92 2.10
CA LEU A 55 -10.63 1.43 2.20
C LEU A 55 -11.59 2.57 1.90
N TYR A 56 -12.55 2.36 0.99
CA TYR A 56 -13.64 3.30 0.78
C TYR A 56 -14.91 2.79 1.46
N GLU A 57 -15.54 3.63 2.24
CA GLU A 57 -16.78 3.31 2.93
C GLU A 57 -17.66 4.55 3.10
N ASN A 58 -18.95 4.44 2.73
CA ASN A 58 -19.98 5.46 2.97
C ASN A 58 -19.60 6.89 2.52
N GLY A 59 -18.93 7.02 1.38
CA GLY A 59 -18.54 8.32 0.83
C GLY A 59 -17.15 8.78 1.24
N THR A 60 -16.46 8.07 2.12
CA THR A 60 -15.17 8.48 2.67
C THR A 60 -14.08 7.45 2.33
N TYR A 61 -12.91 7.93 1.94
CA TYR A 61 -11.69 7.14 1.76
C TYR A 61 -10.89 7.13 3.05
N TYR A 62 -10.46 5.96 3.48
CA TYR A 62 -9.60 5.77 4.67
C TYR A 62 -8.26 5.21 4.23
N TRP A 63 -7.21 5.98 4.41
CA TRP A 63 -5.85 5.61 4.06
C TRP A 63 -5.13 5.07 5.29
N PHE A 64 -4.72 3.81 5.24
CA PHE A 64 -3.93 3.15 6.28
C PHE A 64 -2.52 2.94 5.77
N GLY A 65 -1.53 3.25 6.59
CA GLY A 65 -0.14 3.03 6.24
C GLY A 65 0.77 3.00 7.47
N GLU A 66 2.00 2.59 7.24
CA GLU A 66 3.03 2.53 8.27
C GLU A 66 3.36 3.93 8.76
N HIS A 67 3.25 4.16 10.08
CA HIS A 67 3.71 5.40 10.71
C HIS A 67 5.19 5.28 11.02
N LYS A 68 6.02 5.91 10.23
CA LYS A 68 7.48 5.94 10.40
C LYS A 68 7.92 7.01 11.41
N THR A 69 9.01 6.74 12.11
CA THR A 69 9.70 7.74 12.95
C THR A 69 10.85 8.39 12.18
N GLU A 70 11.27 9.54 12.65
CA GLU A 70 12.44 10.23 12.10
C GLU A 70 13.73 9.42 12.32
N GLY A 71 14.68 9.52 11.39
CA GLY A 71 16.00 8.91 11.46
C GLY A 71 16.19 7.69 10.57
N GLU A 72 17.36 7.06 10.72
CA GLU A 72 17.90 6.03 9.82
C GLU A 72 17.49 4.60 10.18
N ALA A 73 16.51 4.41 11.07
CA ALA A 73 16.12 3.06 11.53
C ALA A 73 15.39 2.23 10.45
N GLY A 74 15.07 2.82 9.29
CA GLY A 74 14.51 2.11 8.14
C GLY A 74 13.21 1.37 8.48
N ASN A 75 13.18 0.06 8.28
CA ASN A 75 11.99 -0.76 8.54
C ASN A 75 11.63 -0.88 10.04
N LEU A 76 12.58 -0.62 10.94
CA LEU A 76 12.34 -0.58 12.39
C LEU A 76 11.80 0.77 12.87
N ALA A 77 11.80 1.79 12.00
CA ALA A 77 11.34 3.14 12.28
C ALA A 77 9.81 3.19 12.20
N ASN A 78 9.11 2.48 13.09
CA ASN A 78 7.66 2.52 13.08
C ASN A 78 7.06 2.46 14.50
N VAL A 79 5.87 3.04 14.66
CA VAL A 79 5.07 3.00 15.89
C VAL A 79 3.74 2.28 15.69
N GLY A 80 3.49 1.79 14.49
CA GLY A 80 2.26 1.10 14.13
C GLY A 80 1.68 1.58 12.80
N VAL A 81 0.36 1.52 12.68
CA VAL A 81 -0.39 1.91 11.49
C VAL A 81 -1.17 3.19 11.76
N HIS A 82 -0.98 4.20 10.93
CA HIS A 82 -1.75 5.45 10.95
C HIS A 82 -2.96 5.36 10.04
N CYS A 83 -4.02 6.09 10.37
CA CYS A 83 -5.21 6.25 9.56
C CYS A 83 -5.45 7.73 9.24
N TYR A 84 -5.74 8.01 7.98
CA TYR A 84 -6.23 9.30 7.50
C TYR A 84 -7.55 9.11 6.78
N SER A 85 -8.42 10.14 6.77
CA SER A 85 -9.69 10.10 6.03
C SER A 85 -9.83 11.27 5.08
N SER A 86 -10.50 11.05 3.94
CA SER A 86 -10.77 12.07 2.93
C SER A 86 -12.07 11.76 2.18
N ASP A 87 -12.82 12.78 1.84
CA ASP A 87 -14.03 12.65 1.00
C ASP A 87 -13.71 12.92 -0.50
N ASP A 88 -12.53 13.48 -0.80
CA ASP A 88 -12.16 13.97 -2.14
C ASP A 88 -10.79 13.50 -2.65
N LEU A 89 -10.02 12.76 -1.83
CA LEU A 89 -8.64 12.30 -2.09
C LEU A 89 -7.57 13.39 -2.10
N TYR A 90 -7.93 14.68 -1.97
CA TYR A 90 -7.00 15.80 -1.94
C TYR A 90 -6.76 16.32 -0.52
N HIS A 91 -7.81 16.37 0.30
CA HIS A 91 -7.77 16.88 1.66
C HIS A 91 -7.88 15.71 2.65
N TRP A 92 -6.83 15.53 3.44
CA TRP A 92 -6.72 14.42 4.37
C TRP A 92 -6.81 14.89 5.82
N LYS A 93 -7.70 14.25 6.57
CA LYS A 93 -7.86 14.45 8.01
C LYS A 93 -7.12 13.37 8.76
N ASP A 94 -6.25 13.77 9.68
CA ASP A 94 -5.59 12.87 10.61
C ASP A 94 -6.63 12.20 11.54
N CYS A 95 -6.67 10.87 11.56
CA CYS A 95 -7.50 10.04 12.43
C CYS A 95 -6.67 9.35 13.55
N GLY A 96 -5.36 9.58 13.60
CA GLY A 96 -4.45 9.03 14.60
C GLY A 96 -3.96 7.61 14.28
N ILE A 97 -3.28 7.02 15.27
CA ILE A 97 -2.75 5.67 15.17
C ILE A 97 -3.89 4.64 15.31
N ALA A 98 -4.15 3.92 14.23
CA ALA A 98 -5.18 2.89 14.16
C ALA A 98 -4.76 1.59 14.87
N LEU A 99 -3.48 1.19 14.74
CA LEU A 99 -2.87 0.06 15.43
C LEU A 99 -1.50 0.48 15.97
N SER A 100 -1.30 0.41 17.28
CA SER A 100 0.00 0.71 17.91
C SER A 100 0.81 -0.56 18.10
N VAL A 101 2.13 -0.47 17.96
CA VAL A 101 3.05 -1.49 18.47
C VAL A 101 2.97 -1.56 20.00
N ILE A 102 3.30 -2.71 20.57
CA ILE A 102 3.25 -2.93 22.04
C ILE A 102 4.61 -2.58 22.63
N GLU A 103 4.63 -1.59 23.53
CA GLU A 103 5.88 -1.10 24.11
C GLU A 103 6.36 -1.91 25.32
N ASN A 104 5.42 -2.40 26.16
CA ASN A 104 5.70 -2.95 27.49
C ASN A 104 5.68 -4.49 27.54
N ASP A 105 5.63 -5.17 26.41
CA ASP A 105 5.71 -6.63 26.30
C ASP A 105 6.69 -7.03 25.18
N PRO A 106 7.96 -7.26 25.49
CA PRO A 106 8.97 -7.63 24.49
C PRO A 106 8.70 -8.97 23.81
N GLY A 107 7.89 -9.84 24.41
CA GLY A 107 7.48 -11.13 23.83
C GLY A 107 6.28 -11.06 22.90
N HIS A 108 5.62 -9.91 22.84
CA HIS A 108 4.46 -9.75 21.96
C HIS A 108 4.88 -9.71 20.48
N PRO A 109 4.15 -10.37 19.56
CA PRO A 109 4.52 -10.40 18.13
C PRO A 109 4.72 -9.01 17.51
N ILE A 110 3.90 -8.02 17.87
CA ILE A 110 4.04 -6.62 17.43
C ILE A 110 4.70 -5.74 18.51
N SER A 111 5.69 -6.27 19.25
CA SER A 111 6.45 -5.47 20.20
C SER A 111 7.25 -4.38 19.50
N LYS A 112 7.52 -3.28 20.20
CA LYS A 112 8.38 -2.19 19.69
C LYS A 112 9.71 -2.74 19.18
N GLY A 113 10.04 -2.41 17.93
CA GLY A 113 11.19 -2.95 17.20
C GLY A 113 10.85 -4.18 16.34
N CYS A 114 9.58 -4.57 16.22
CA CYS A 114 9.11 -5.42 15.13
C CYS A 114 9.16 -4.66 13.80
N ILE A 115 9.14 -5.38 12.70
CA ILE A 115 8.89 -4.84 11.36
C ILE A 115 7.42 -5.09 11.05
N LEU A 116 6.66 -4.03 10.81
CA LEU A 116 5.25 -4.06 10.42
C LEU A 116 5.12 -3.29 9.11
N GLU A 117 4.81 -3.98 8.03
CA GLU A 117 4.83 -3.42 6.68
C GLU A 117 3.55 -3.71 5.91
N ARG A 118 3.27 -2.87 4.92
CA ARG A 118 2.20 -3.05 3.93
C ARG A 118 0.80 -3.21 4.52
N PRO A 119 0.38 -2.47 5.56
CA PRO A 119 -0.94 -2.65 6.15
C PRO A 119 -2.05 -2.39 5.14
N LYS A 120 -3.06 -3.27 5.14
CA LYS A 120 -4.30 -3.15 4.35
C LYS A 120 -5.49 -3.46 5.23
N VAL A 121 -6.59 -2.76 5.01
CA VAL A 121 -7.83 -2.95 5.75
C VAL A 121 -8.97 -3.28 4.80
N ILE A 122 -9.75 -4.29 5.15
CA ILE A 122 -10.99 -4.67 4.47
C ILE A 122 -12.12 -4.81 5.48
N TYR A 123 -13.35 -4.52 5.07
CA TYR A 123 -14.52 -4.72 5.89
C TYR A 123 -15.13 -6.11 5.65
N ASN A 124 -15.40 -6.83 6.73
CA ASN A 124 -16.07 -8.12 6.67
C ASN A 124 -17.57 -7.98 6.99
N PRO A 125 -18.46 -8.17 6.01
CA PRO A 125 -19.89 -7.98 6.23
C PRO A 125 -20.53 -9.08 7.10
N LEU A 126 -19.95 -10.28 7.17
CA LEU A 126 -20.43 -11.37 8.00
C LEU A 126 -20.20 -11.09 9.49
N THR A 127 -18.99 -10.68 9.85
CA THR A 127 -18.59 -10.43 11.25
C THR A 127 -18.82 -8.98 11.66
N LYS A 128 -19.07 -8.08 10.68
CA LYS A 128 -19.20 -6.63 10.87
C LYS A 128 -17.95 -6.01 11.51
N LYS A 129 -16.78 -6.55 11.15
CA LYS A 129 -15.48 -6.09 11.63
C LYS A 129 -14.66 -5.50 10.49
N TYR A 130 -13.83 -4.53 10.82
CA TYR A 130 -12.72 -4.10 9.98
C TYR A 130 -11.53 -5.01 10.29
N VAL A 131 -10.96 -5.61 9.26
CA VAL A 131 -9.88 -6.58 9.36
C VAL A 131 -8.64 -5.99 8.70
N MET A 132 -7.62 -5.77 9.51
CA MET A 132 -6.32 -5.28 9.07
C MET A 132 -5.36 -6.44 8.94
N TRP A 133 -4.67 -6.53 7.81
CA TRP A 133 -3.57 -7.46 7.56
C TRP A 133 -2.29 -6.67 7.27
N PHE A 134 -1.15 -7.23 7.66
CA PHE A 134 0.16 -6.65 7.42
C PHE A 134 1.24 -7.73 7.41
N HIS A 135 2.34 -7.47 6.72
CA HIS A 135 3.56 -8.24 6.85
C HIS A 135 4.18 -7.98 8.23
N LEU A 136 4.58 -9.03 8.91
CA LEU A 136 5.12 -8.95 10.26
C LEU A 136 6.41 -9.75 10.39
N GLU A 137 7.47 -9.07 10.86
CA GLU A 137 8.66 -9.70 11.39
C GLU A 137 8.76 -9.38 12.88
N PRO A 138 8.68 -10.38 13.77
CA PRO A 138 8.88 -10.17 15.19
C PRO A 138 10.24 -9.56 15.49
N LYS A 139 10.35 -8.82 16.58
CA LYS A 139 11.60 -8.19 17.01
C LYS A 139 12.76 -9.18 17.01
N GLY A 140 13.84 -8.84 16.30
CA GLY A 140 15.05 -9.65 16.20
C GLY A 140 15.00 -10.80 15.19
N ALA A 141 13.87 -11.03 14.53
CA ALA A 141 13.76 -12.09 13.50
C ALA A 141 14.39 -11.69 12.15
N GLY A 142 14.69 -10.41 11.96
CA GLY A 142 15.07 -9.90 10.63
C GLY A 142 13.91 -10.13 9.67
N TYR A 143 14.16 -10.78 8.54
CA TYR A 143 13.11 -11.18 7.57
C TYR A 143 12.85 -12.71 7.53
N SER A 144 13.23 -13.43 8.60
CA SER A 144 13.05 -14.89 8.68
C SER A 144 11.68 -15.31 9.24
N GLY A 145 11.00 -14.44 9.97
CA GLY A 145 9.65 -14.69 10.49
C GLY A 145 8.64 -14.87 9.36
N ALA A 146 8.61 -13.91 8.45
CA ALA A 146 7.75 -13.87 7.25
C ALA A 146 6.29 -14.22 7.60
N LEU A 147 5.73 -13.52 8.57
CA LEU A 147 4.41 -13.75 9.10
C LEU A 147 3.40 -12.76 8.50
N SER A 148 2.15 -13.19 8.44
CA SER A 148 1.00 -12.29 8.27
C SER A 148 0.43 -11.96 9.63
N GLY A 149 0.47 -10.67 10.01
CA GLY A 149 -0.20 -10.15 11.20
C GLY A 149 -1.64 -9.76 10.88
N ILE A 150 -2.55 -9.99 11.82
CA ILE A 150 -3.98 -9.71 11.69
C ILE A 150 -4.46 -8.95 12.91
N ALA A 151 -5.22 -7.87 12.70
CA ALA A 151 -5.84 -7.08 13.75
C ALA A 151 -7.29 -6.74 13.39
N LEU A 152 -8.13 -6.54 14.40
CA LEU A 152 -9.57 -6.30 14.25
C LEU A 152 -10.00 -5.01 14.93
N SER A 153 -11.03 -4.36 14.36
CA SER A 153 -11.72 -3.25 14.99
C SER A 153 -13.23 -3.26 14.68
N ASP A 154 -14.02 -2.66 15.58
CA ASP A 154 -15.44 -2.35 15.35
C ASP A 154 -15.63 -1.03 14.60
N ARG A 155 -14.60 -0.21 14.51
CA ARG A 155 -14.62 1.09 13.85
C ARG A 155 -13.53 1.16 12.79
N VAL A 156 -13.85 1.78 11.66
CA VAL A 156 -12.92 1.91 10.53
C VAL A 156 -11.59 2.54 10.96
N THR A 157 -11.60 3.61 11.72
CA THR A 157 -10.40 4.32 12.18
C THR A 157 -9.68 3.65 13.37
N GLY A 158 -10.22 2.55 13.90
CA GLY A 158 -9.67 1.88 15.07
C GLY A 158 -10.22 2.38 16.42
N PRO A 159 -9.55 2.05 17.54
CA PRO A 159 -8.31 1.27 17.58
C PRO A 159 -8.49 -0.18 17.14
N TYR A 160 -7.50 -0.68 16.44
CA TYR A 160 -7.40 -2.10 16.10
C TYR A 160 -6.73 -2.86 17.23
N THR A 161 -7.19 -4.08 17.46
CA THR A 161 -6.60 -5.00 18.42
C THR A 161 -5.93 -6.14 17.67
N PHE A 162 -4.65 -6.38 17.95
CA PHE A 162 -3.92 -7.50 17.38
C PHE A 162 -4.62 -8.82 17.72
N LEU A 163 -4.88 -9.64 16.72
CA LEU A 163 -5.55 -10.93 16.87
C LEU A 163 -4.54 -12.07 16.89
N LYS A 164 -3.69 -12.15 15.89
CA LYS A 164 -2.70 -13.23 15.72
C LYS A 164 -1.68 -12.90 14.60
N ALA A 165 -0.61 -13.68 14.58
CA ALA A 165 0.32 -13.75 13.46
C ALA A 165 0.46 -15.21 13.01
N VAL A 166 0.47 -15.44 11.70
CA VAL A 166 0.50 -16.79 11.12
C VAL A 166 1.34 -16.82 9.85
N ARG A 167 1.88 -17.99 9.53
CA ARG A 167 2.32 -18.31 8.18
C ARG A 167 1.14 -18.85 7.37
N PRO A 168 0.97 -18.41 6.11
CA PRO A 168 -0.14 -18.84 5.26
C PRO A 168 -0.18 -20.35 5.00
N ASN A 169 -1.38 -20.89 4.87
CA ASN A 169 -1.66 -22.20 4.25
C ASN A 169 -0.90 -23.40 4.82
N ALA A 170 -0.60 -23.41 6.12
CA ALA A 170 0.05 -24.54 6.79
C ALA A 170 -0.69 -25.86 6.49
N GLY A 171 0.04 -26.90 6.11
CA GLY A 171 -0.49 -28.21 5.79
C GLY A 171 -1.22 -28.30 4.43
N SER A 172 -1.23 -27.23 3.63
CA SER A 172 -1.97 -27.19 2.35
C SER A 172 -1.01 -27.00 1.17
N TRP A 173 -1.22 -27.79 0.12
CA TRP A 173 -0.54 -27.60 -1.16
C TRP A 173 -1.32 -26.63 -2.05
N PRO A 174 -0.62 -25.81 -2.89
CA PRO A 174 -1.32 -24.97 -3.86
C PRO A 174 -2.11 -25.81 -4.87
N ILE A 175 -3.21 -25.29 -5.38
CA ILE A 175 -4.08 -26.03 -6.32
C ILE A 175 -3.37 -26.31 -7.67
N ASN A 176 -2.34 -25.58 -8.00
CA ASN A 176 -1.49 -25.78 -9.18
C ASN A 176 -0.19 -26.54 -8.87
N VAL A 177 -0.15 -27.31 -7.76
CA VAL A 177 1.00 -28.12 -7.40
C VAL A 177 1.17 -29.30 -8.35
N LEU A 178 2.40 -29.54 -8.78
CA LEU A 178 2.78 -30.76 -9.51
C LEU A 178 3.39 -31.79 -8.54
N PRO A 179 3.39 -33.10 -8.89
CA PRO A 179 3.97 -34.14 -8.04
C PRO A 179 5.43 -33.86 -7.65
N ILE A 180 6.22 -33.29 -8.56
CA ILE A 180 7.61 -32.94 -8.32
C ILE A 180 7.79 -31.88 -7.24
N HIS A 181 6.83 -30.96 -7.06
CA HIS A 181 6.88 -29.94 -6.01
C HIS A 181 6.71 -30.53 -4.60
N LYS A 182 6.23 -31.76 -4.49
CA LYS A 182 6.05 -32.49 -3.21
C LYS A 182 7.30 -33.27 -2.80
N THR A 183 8.39 -33.11 -3.52
CA THR A 183 9.67 -33.79 -3.23
C THR A 183 10.67 -32.78 -2.68
N THR A 184 11.78 -33.30 -2.12
CA THR A 184 12.91 -32.44 -1.68
C THR A 184 13.73 -31.88 -2.84
N ARG A 185 13.61 -32.48 -4.04
CA ARG A 185 14.28 -32.00 -5.23
C ARG A 185 13.63 -30.72 -5.74
N ARG A 186 14.43 -29.71 -6.08
CA ARG A 186 13.92 -28.54 -6.76
C ARG A 186 13.44 -28.92 -8.18
N PRO A 187 12.23 -28.51 -8.57
CA PRO A 187 11.74 -28.65 -9.94
C PRO A 187 12.61 -27.92 -10.94
N SER A 188 12.61 -28.38 -12.18
CA SER A 188 13.21 -27.64 -13.29
C SER A 188 12.38 -26.40 -13.66
N ALA A 189 12.97 -25.46 -14.39
CA ALA A 189 12.25 -24.30 -14.89
C ALA A 189 11.05 -24.67 -15.79
N GLU A 190 11.12 -25.80 -16.51
CA GLU A 190 9.99 -26.28 -17.31
C GLU A 190 8.84 -26.81 -16.44
N GLU A 191 9.14 -27.59 -15.41
CA GLU A 191 8.13 -28.08 -14.46
C GLU A 191 7.46 -26.93 -13.72
N GLU A 192 8.20 -25.88 -13.39
CA GLU A 192 7.62 -24.69 -12.73
C GLU A 192 6.78 -23.85 -13.67
N ARG A 193 7.17 -23.69 -14.95
CA ARG A 193 6.36 -23.01 -15.96
C ARG A 193 4.96 -23.62 -16.15
N GLN A 194 4.85 -24.93 -16.02
CA GLN A 194 3.55 -25.63 -16.12
C GLN A 194 2.55 -25.21 -15.06
N CYS A 195 2.99 -24.58 -13.96
CA CYS A 195 2.07 -24.10 -12.92
C CYS A 195 1.45 -22.74 -13.23
N THR A 196 2.19 -21.83 -13.85
CA THR A 196 1.76 -20.43 -13.99
C THR A 196 1.96 -19.85 -15.38
N GLY A 197 2.45 -20.63 -16.33
CA GLY A 197 2.76 -20.14 -17.67
C GLY A 197 3.94 -19.16 -17.75
N GLY A 198 4.62 -18.86 -16.63
CA GLY A 198 5.72 -17.92 -16.59
C GLY A 198 6.97 -18.40 -17.34
N SER A 199 7.67 -17.51 -18.03
CA SER A 199 8.98 -17.80 -18.67
C SER A 199 10.12 -17.49 -17.69
N LEU A 200 10.75 -18.53 -17.12
CA LEU A 200 11.64 -18.33 -15.98
C LEU A 200 12.99 -18.95 -16.17
N PRO A 201 14.07 -18.26 -15.74
CA PRO A 201 15.30 -18.95 -15.41
C PRO A 201 15.08 -19.83 -14.18
N ALA A 202 15.71 -21.00 -14.15
CA ALA A 202 15.73 -21.80 -12.95
C ALA A 202 16.40 -21.02 -11.80
N HIS A 203 15.81 -21.07 -10.61
CA HIS A 203 16.45 -20.54 -9.42
C HIS A 203 17.70 -21.36 -9.09
N PRO A 204 18.84 -20.78 -8.70
CA PRO A 204 20.07 -21.50 -8.44
C PRO A 204 19.99 -22.47 -7.25
N ASP A 205 19.06 -22.24 -6.30
CA ASP A 205 18.93 -23.10 -5.13
C ASP A 205 18.47 -24.51 -5.48
N SER A 206 19.09 -25.49 -4.84
CA SER A 206 18.73 -26.90 -4.97
C SER A 206 17.51 -27.29 -4.13
N LEU A 207 17.08 -26.45 -3.18
CA LEU A 207 16.00 -26.73 -2.25
C LEU A 207 14.62 -26.40 -2.83
N ASN A 208 13.68 -27.28 -2.58
CA ASN A 208 12.27 -27.01 -2.80
C ASN A 208 11.70 -26.23 -1.61
N ILE A 209 11.68 -24.90 -1.71
CA ILE A 209 11.24 -24.02 -0.63
C ILE A 209 9.76 -24.21 -0.32
N LEU A 210 8.91 -24.38 -1.33
CA LEU A 210 7.50 -24.70 -1.16
C LEU A 210 7.30 -25.93 -0.27
N GLY A 211 8.02 -27.00 -0.54
CA GLY A 211 7.97 -28.26 0.24
C GLY A 211 8.56 -28.09 1.64
N ARG A 212 9.64 -27.30 1.79
CA ARG A 212 10.24 -26.96 3.08
C ARG A 212 9.22 -26.36 4.05
N ASP A 213 8.41 -25.43 3.56
CA ASP A 213 7.52 -24.62 4.38
C ASP A 213 6.07 -25.17 4.44
N MET A 214 5.81 -26.33 3.83
CA MET A 214 4.46 -26.89 3.72
C MET A 214 3.79 -27.12 5.07
N GLU A 215 4.48 -27.73 6.03
CA GLU A 215 3.87 -28.08 7.32
C GLU A 215 3.65 -26.88 8.24
N GLN A 216 4.60 -25.96 8.27
CA GLN A 216 4.57 -24.79 9.16
C GLN A 216 3.85 -23.58 8.56
N GLY A 217 3.52 -23.65 7.28
CA GLY A 217 2.95 -22.56 6.50
C GLY A 217 4.01 -21.80 5.72
N GLN A 218 3.56 -21.26 4.59
CA GLN A 218 4.40 -20.55 3.64
C GLN A 218 4.87 -19.20 4.20
N MET A 219 5.99 -18.70 3.73
CA MET A 219 6.44 -17.35 4.04
C MET A 219 5.48 -16.32 3.44
N ALA A 220 5.24 -15.20 4.12
CA ALA A 220 4.53 -14.06 3.57
C ALA A 220 5.25 -12.76 3.92
N ARG A 221 5.68 -12.04 2.90
CA ARG A 221 6.34 -10.73 3.02
C ARG A 221 5.48 -9.65 2.36
N ASP A 222 5.99 -8.87 1.45
CA ASP A 222 5.22 -7.83 0.77
C ASP A 222 3.86 -8.33 0.31
N MET A 223 2.80 -7.60 0.67
CA MET A 223 1.45 -8.11 0.54
C MET A 223 0.42 -7.07 0.12
N ASN A 224 -0.69 -7.56 -0.39
CA ASN A 224 -1.91 -6.80 -0.60
C ASN A 224 -3.14 -7.65 -0.27
N LEU A 225 -4.27 -6.99 -0.09
CA LEU A 225 -5.59 -7.63 -0.01
C LEU A 225 -6.43 -7.22 -1.22
N PHE A 226 -7.26 -8.14 -1.67
CA PHE A 226 -8.24 -7.89 -2.71
C PHE A 226 -9.57 -8.55 -2.32
N VAL A 227 -10.67 -7.81 -2.39
CA VAL A 227 -12.04 -8.33 -2.20
C VAL A 227 -12.71 -8.31 -3.57
N ASP A 228 -13.17 -9.47 -4.02
CA ASP A 228 -13.84 -9.62 -5.31
C ASP A 228 -15.34 -9.30 -5.22
N ASP A 229 -15.98 -9.17 -6.36
CA ASP A 229 -17.40 -8.83 -6.49
C ASP A 229 -18.35 -9.83 -5.82
N ASP A 230 -17.90 -11.10 -5.65
CA ASP A 230 -18.64 -12.14 -4.93
C ASP A 230 -18.43 -12.12 -3.40
N GLY A 231 -17.67 -11.14 -2.90
CA GLY A 231 -17.37 -11.00 -1.48
C GLY A 231 -16.27 -11.92 -0.97
N LYS A 232 -15.60 -12.70 -1.83
CA LYS A 232 -14.41 -13.42 -1.42
C LYS A 232 -13.21 -12.49 -1.32
N ALA A 233 -12.42 -12.69 -0.29
CA ALA A 233 -11.21 -11.93 -0.08
C ALA A 233 -9.96 -12.78 -0.35
N TYR A 234 -8.93 -12.13 -0.83
CA TYR A 234 -7.67 -12.75 -1.22
C TYR A 234 -6.50 -12.00 -0.61
N HIS A 235 -5.51 -12.77 -0.15
CA HIS A 235 -4.20 -12.30 0.25
C HIS A 235 -3.20 -12.61 -0.85
N ILE A 236 -2.55 -11.60 -1.36
CA ILE A 236 -1.53 -11.67 -2.40
C ILE A 236 -0.21 -11.31 -1.74
N TYR A 237 0.79 -12.18 -1.80
CA TYR A 237 2.04 -11.96 -1.05
C TYR A 237 3.25 -12.59 -1.70
N SER A 238 4.42 -11.98 -1.47
CA SER A 238 5.71 -12.54 -1.85
C SER A 238 6.06 -13.67 -0.88
N SER A 239 6.42 -14.82 -1.44
CA SER A 239 6.69 -16.06 -0.73
C SER A 239 7.97 -16.74 -1.24
N GLU A 240 8.30 -17.90 -0.69
CA GLU A 240 9.41 -18.74 -1.13
C GLU A 240 10.72 -17.94 -1.24
N GLU A 241 11.11 -17.22 -0.17
CA GLU A 241 12.25 -16.28 -0.14
C GLU A 241 12.12 -15.15 -1.18
N ASN A 242 10.93 -14.62 -1.39
CA ASN A 242 10.55 -13.63 -2.40
C ASN A 242 10.66 -14.12 -3.86
N SER A 243 10.98 -15.39 -4.08
CA SER A 243 11.12 -15.91 -5.44
C SER A 243 9.79 -16.03 -6.19
N THR A 244 8.70 -16.24 -5.46
CA THR A 244 7.41 -16.62 -6.03
C THR A 244 6.28 -15.87 -5.33
N LEU A 245 5.32 -15.37 -6.12
CA LEU A 245 4.10 -14.76 -5.57
C LEU A 245 3.08 -15.83 -5.25
N HIS A 246 2.40 -15.72 -4.11
CA HIS A 246 1.24 -16.53 -3.78
C HIS A 246 -0.04 -15.68 -3.80
N ILE A 247 -1.14 -16.31 -4.22
CA ILE A 247 -2.50 -15.73 -4.13
C ILE A 247 -3.35 -16.74 -3.38
N ALA A 248 -3.81 -16.36 -2.19
CA ALA A 248 -4.53 -17.25 -1.27
C ALA A 248 -5.93 -16.70 -0.93
N GLU A 249 -6.92 -17.58 -0.93
CA GLU A 249 -8.29 -17.26 -0.53
C GLU A 249 -8.38 -17.20 1.01
N LEU A 250 -8.93 -16.09 1.52
CA LEU A 250 -9.23 -15.97 2.93
C LEU A 250 -10.51 -16.72 3.30
N ASP A 251 -10.60 -17.10 4.56
CA ASP A 251 -11.83 -17.70 5.11
C ASP A 251 -12.99 -16.66 5.14
N PRO A 252 -14.24 -17.11 5.36
CA PRO A 252 -15.40 -16.20 5.37
C PRO A 252 -15.34 -15.10 6.42
N THR A 253 -14.50 -15.21 7.44
CA THR A 253 -14.31 -14.18 8.46
C THR A 253 -13.21 -13.19 8.09
N TYR A 254 -12.46 -13.42 7.02
CA TYR A 254 -11.28 -12.69 6.58
C TYR A 254 -10.12 -12.70 7.60
N THR A 255 -10.14 -13.64 8.56
CA THR A 255 -9.12 -13.72 9.60
C THR A 255 -8.22 -14.96 9.51
N GLY A 256 -8.37 -15.75 8.46
CA GLY A 256 -7.60 -16.96 8.19
C GLY A 256 -7.63 -17.32 6.72
N TYR A 257 -7.14 -18.51 6.40
CA TYR A 257 -7.09 -19.04 5.05
C TYR A 257 -8.02 -20.24 4.89
N THR A 258 -8.58 -20.41 3.69
CA THR A 258 -9.31 -21.63 3.32
C THR A 258 -8.38 -22.82 3.04
N GLY A 259 -7.08 -22.56 2.87
CA GLY A 259 -6.10 -23.52 2.37
C GLY A 259 -6.02 -23.57 0.83
N LYS A 260 -6.88 -22.83 0.14
CA LYS A 260 -6.87 -22.73 -1.32
C LYS A 260 -5.98 -21.56 -1.77
N TYR A 261 -4.93 -21.86 -2.52
CA TYR A 261 -4.00 -20.88 -3.07
C TYR A 261 -3.31 -21.39 -4.33
N ILE A 262 -2.70 -20.47 -5.07
CA ILE A 262 -1.83 -20.74 -6.21
C ILE A 262 -0.45 -20.13 -5.99
N ARG A 263 0.54 -20.70 -6.70
CA ARG A 263 1.83 -20.08 -6.99
C ARG A 263 1.73 -19.35 -8.31
N ALA A 264 2.16 -18.09 -8.33
CA ALA A 264 2.21 -17.25 -9.52
C ALA A 264 3.60 -16.65 -9.69
N PHE A 265 4.03 -16.40 -10.92
CA PHE A 265 5.33 -15.79 -11.22
C PHE A 265 6.51 -16.49 -10.53
N ILE A 266 6.54 -17.80 -10.63
CA ILE A 266 7.54 -18.66 -9.97
C ILE A 266 8.95 -18.24 -10.40
N ASN A 267 9.85 -18.02 -9.43
CA ASN A 267 11.22 -17.54 -9.62
C ASN A 267 11.34 -16.19 -10.36
N ARG A 268 10.28 -15.38 -10.34
CA ARG A 268 10.33 -14.05 -10.94
C ARG A 268 10.77 -12.97 -9.97
N PHE A 269 10.86 -13.27 -8.66
CA PHE A 269 11.27 -12.31 -7.64
C PHE A 269 10.46 -11.01 -7.73
N MET A 270 9.17 -11.11 -7.45
CA MET A 270 8.25 -10.00 -7.47
C MET A 270 7.84 -9.60 -6.06
N GLU A 271 7.91 -8.31 -5.78
CA GLU A 271 7.51 -7.68 -4.52
C GLU A 271 6.37 -6.67 -4.75
N ALA A 272 5.85 -6.12 -3.65
CA ALA A 272 4.90 -5.02 -3.65
C ALA A 272 3.67 -5.27 -4.55
N PRO A 273 3.01 -6.43 -4.48
CA PRO A 273 1.87 -6.72 -5.33
C PRO A 273 0.71 -5.76 -5.05
N ALA A 274 0.10 -5.21 -6.10
CA ALA A 274 -1.10 -4.39 -6.03
C ALA A 274 -2.11 -4.91 -7.05
N MET A 275 -3.18 -5.56 -6.56
CA MET A 275 -4.21 -6.19 -7.40
C MET A 275 -5.40 -5.26 -7.59
N PHE A 276 -5.96 -5.27 -8.80
CA PHE A 276 -7.23 -4.60 -9.11
C PHE A 276 -7.98 -5.37 -10.21
N LYS A 277 -9.25 -5.02 -10.41
CA LYS A 277 -10.11 -5.66 -11.42
C LYS A 277 -10.64 -4.62 -12.39
N LYS A 278 -10.60 -4.92 -13.69
CA LYS A 278 -11.15 -4.07 -14.75
C LYS A 278 -11.81 -4.94 -15.82
N ASP A 279 -13.06 -4.63 -16.15
CA ASP A 279 -13.83 -5.29 -17.21
C ASP A 279 -13.78 -6.83 -17.12
N GLY A 280 -13.89 -7.37 -15.87
CA GLY A 280 -13.89 -8.81 -15.58
C GLY A 280 -12.50 -9.45 -15.54
N ASN A 281 -11.43 -8.74 -15.88
CA ASN A 281 -10.06 -9.23 -15.77
C ASN A 281 -9.39 -8.74 -14.50
N TYR A 282 -8.51 -9.57 -13.96
CA TYR A 282 -7.65 -9.26 -12.81
C TYR A 282 -6.32 -8.75 -13.31
N TYR A 283 -5.81 -7.73 -12.63
CA TYR A 283 -4.54 -7.11 -12.93
C TYR A 283 -3.67 -7.07 -11.70
N LEU A 284 -2.36 -7.13 -11.91
CA LEU A 284 -1.34 -6.90 -10.89
C LEU A 284 -0.33 -5.87 -11.40
N ILE A 285 0.06 -4.94 -10.52
CA ILE A 285 1.26 -4.13 -10.67
C ILE A 285 2.17 -4.46 -9.50
N MET A 286 3.44 -4.70 -9.78
CA MET A 286 4.44 -5.21 -8.85
C MET A 286 5.79 -4.59 -9.14
N SER A 287 6.77 -4.80 -8.27
CA SER A 287 8.17 -4.47 -8.49
C SER A 287 9.06 -5.73 -8.58
N GLY A 288 10.30 -5.56 -8.99
CA GLY A 288 11.35 -6.54 -8.73
C GLY A 288 11.88 -6.40 -7.30
N CYS A 289 12.73 -7.33 -6.88
CA CYS A 289 13.39 -7.32 -5.58
C CYS A 289 14.75 -6.62 -5.69
N SER A 290 14.87 -5.40 -5.21
CA SER A 290 16.11 -4.61 -5.22
C SER A 290 16.35 -3.84 -3.91
N GLY A 291 15.70 -4.28 -2.82
CA GLY A 291 15.75 -3.61 -1.53
C GLY A 291 15.19 -2.18 -1.62
N TRP A 292 15.93 -1.21 -1.10
CA TRP A 292 15.53 0.20 -1.15
C TRP A 292 15.71 0.88 -2.51
N ASN A 293 16.41 0.24 -3.45
CA ASN A 293 16.65 0.83 -4.77
C ASN A 293 15.40 0.66 -5.66
N PRO A 294 14.95 1.71 -6.33
CA PRO A 294 13.84 1.61 -7.26
C PRO A 294 14.22 0.74 -8.46
N ASN A 295 13.24 0.09 -9.05
CA ASN A 295 13.38 -0.73 -10.26
C ASN A 295 12.15 -0.60 -11.15
N ALA A 296 12.20 -1.18 -12.35
CA ALA A 296 11.10 -1.18 -13.27
C ALA A 296 9.90 -1.94 -12.70
N ALA A 297 8.73 -1.31 -12.69
CA ALA A 297 7.49 -1.96 -12.35
C ALA A 297 7.18 -3.08 -13.35
N ARG A 298 6.39 -4.03 -12.92
CA ARG A 298 5.93 -5.17 -13.73
C ARG A 298 4.42 -5.24 -13.64
N SER A 299 3.77 -5.50 -14.75
CA SER A 299 2.32 -5.67 -14.79
C SER A 299 1.93 -7.03 -15.35
N ALA A 300 0.77 -7.51 -14.93
CA ALA A 300 0.23 -8.77 -15.41
C ALA A 300 -1.29 -8.76 -15.44
N ILE A 301 -1.88 -9.66 -16.23
CA ILE A 301 -3.32 -9.85 -16.39
C ILE A 301 -3.69 -11.32 -16.30
N ALA A 302 -4.89 -11.60 -15.76
CA ALA A 302 -5.53 -12.90 -15.82
C ALA A 302 -7.05 -12.74 -15.98
N SER A 303 -7.69 -13.69 -16.65
CA SER A 303 -9.16 -13.75 -16.77
C SER A 303 -9.83 -14.41 -15.55
N SER A 304 -9.05 -15.06 -14.71
CA SER A 304 -9.48 -15.68 -13.46
C SER A 304 -8.36 -15.55 -12.44
N ILE A 305 -8.70 -15.29 -11.20
CA ILE A 305 -7.71 -15.17 -10.11
C ILE A 305 -6.91 -16.47 -9.92
N TRP A 306 -7.53 -17.58 -10.24
CA TRP A 306 -6.95 -18.95 -10.18
C TRP A 306 -6.34 -19.42 -11.50
N GLY A 307 -6.43 -18.59 -12.53
CA GLY A 307 -5.99 -18.92 -13.88
C GLY A 307 -4.52 -18.63 -14.14
N GLU A 308 -4.17 -18.69 -15.41
CA GLU A 308 -2.86 -18.29 -15.89
C GLU A 308 -2.71 -16.78 -15.88
N TRP A 309 -1.64 -16.30 -15.25
CA TRP A 309 -1.24 -14.90 -15.22
C TRP A 309 -0.24 -14.61 -16.34
N LYS A 310 -0.59 -13.68 -17.21
CA LYS A 310 0.25 -13.23 -18.32
C LYS A 310 0.93 -11.91 -17.99
N GLU A 311 2.27 -11.89 -18.00
CA GLU A 311 3.03 -10.64 -17.86
C GLU A 311 2.81 -9.71 -19.06
N LEU A 312 2.64 -8.41 -18.80
CA LEU A 312 2.45 -7.35 -19.78
C LEU A 312 3.66 -6.39 -19.84
N GLY A 313 4.68 -6.65 -19.02
CA GLY A 313 5.89 -5.83 -18.92
C GLY A 313 5.74 -4.61 -18.02
N ASN A 314 6.65 -3.64 -18.21
CA ASN A 314 6.63 -2.39 -17.45
C ASN A 314 5.42 -1.53 -17.87
N PRO A 315 4.53 -1.15 -16.93
CA PRO A 315 3.43 -0.24 -17.23
C PRO A 315 3.86 1.23 -17.32
N CYS A 316 5.03 1.58 -16.78
CA CYS A 316 5.52 2.96 -16.79
C CYS A 316 6.13 3.31 -18.13
N ILE A 317 5.92 4.56 -18.58
CA ILE A 317 6.49 5.10 -19.82
C ILE A 317 7.10 6.48 -19.59
N GLY A 318 8.07 6.86 -20.41
CA GLY A 318 8.74 8.16 -20.36
C GLY A 318 10.01 8.13 -19.52
N GLN A 319 10.44 9.31 -19.07
CA GLN A 319 11.65 9.46 -18.28
C GLN A 319 11.47 8.77 -16.92
N ASP A 320 12.51 8.09 -16.43
CA ASP A 320 12.56 7.34 -15.17
C ASP A 320 11.51 6.19 -15.06
N ALA A 321 10.93 5.78 -16.20
CA ALA A 321 9.99 4.65 -16.26
C ALA A 321 10.62 3.34 -15.78
N ASP A 322 11.88 3.09 -16.07
CA ASP A 322 12.62 1.90 -15.62
C ASP A 322 12.96 1.91 -14.12
N LEU A 323 12.70 3.01 -13.45
CA LEU A 323 12.79 3.17 -12.00
C LEU A 323 11.40 3.37 -11.35
N THR A 324 10.33 3.19 -12.13
CA THR A 324 8.95 3.45 -11.65
C THR A 324 8.84 4.84 -11.02
N PHE A 325 9.48 5.85 -11.65
CA PHE A 325 9.57 7.23 -11.15
C PHE A 325 10.16 7.32 -9.73
N HIS A 326 11.14 6.46 -9.43
CA HIS A 326 11.79 6.29 -8.12
C HIS A 326 10.81 5.86 -7.01
N SER A 327 9.82 5.04 -7.35
CA SER A 327 8.82 4.54 -6.38
C SER A 327 8.64 3.03 -6.48
N GLN A 328 7.94 2.48 -5.49
CA GLN A 328 7.49 1.09 -5.46
C GLN A 328 5.97 1.06 -5.23
N SER A 329 5.25 0.20 -5.94
CA SER A 329 3.80 0.07 -5.80
C SER A 329 3.39 -0.27 -4.36
N THR A 330 2.25 0.26 -3.92
CA THR A 330 1.65 -0.09 -2.62
C THR A 330 0.19 -0.49 -2.76
N TYR A 331 -0.53 0.15 -3.66
CA TYR A 331 -1.95 -0.09 -3.89
C TYR A 331 -2.37 0.43 -5.27
N ILE A 332 -3.45 -0.11 -5.81
CA ILE A 332 -4.15 0.50 -6.95
C ILE A 332 -5.54 0.89 -6.47
N LEU A 333 -5.82 2.18 -6.47
CA LEU A 333 -7.08 2.72 -5.99
C LEU A 333 -8.10 2.85 -7.12
N PRO A 334 -9.21 2.09 -7.09
CA PRO A 334 -10.37 2.37 -7.93
C PRO A 334 -11.05 3.66 -7.46
N VAL A 335 -11.22 4.64 -8.35
CA VAL A 335 -11.89 5.90 -8.01
C VAL A 335 -13.40 5.67 -7.96
N GLN A 336 -14.00 5.90 -6.81
CA GLN A 336 -15.42 5.64 -6.61
C GLN A 336 -16.30 6.54 -7.48
N GLY A 337 -17.36 5.95 -8.02
CA GLY A 337 -18.26 6.65 -8.95
C GLY A 337 -17.70 6.86 -10.36
N LYS A 338 -16.46 6.50 -10.63
CA LYS A 338 -15.80 6.65 -11.93
C LYS A 338 -15.40 5.30 -12.50
N LYS A 339 -16.14 4.85 -13.50
CA LYS A 339 -15.89 3.53 -14.13
C LYS A 339 -14.51 3.48 -14.79
N ASN A 340 -13.74 2.45 -14.46
CA ASN A 340 -12.41 2.18 -15.03
C ASN A 340 -11.36 3.29 -14.81
N GLN A 341 -11.57 4.16 -13.83
CA GLN A 341 -10.57 5.12 -13.39
C GLN A 341 -9.82 4.56 -12.19
N PHE A 342 -8.51 4.48 -12.30
CA PHE A 342 -7.62 3.92 -11.29
C PHE A 342 -6.46 4.86 -11.03
N ILE A 343 -6.01 4.89 -9.78
CA ILE A 343 -4.81 5.60 -9.36
C ILE A 343 -3.75 4.58 -8.96
N TYR A 344 -2.59 4.64 -9.59
CA TYR A 344 -1.38 4.00 -9.09
C TYR A 344 -0.94 4.71 -7.82
N MET A 345 -0.82 3.99 -6.73
CA MET A 345 -0.23 4.48 -5.49
C MET A 345 1.13 3.83 -5.33
N GLY A 346 2.17 4.64 -5.30
CA GLY A 346 3.54 4.22 -5.06
C GLY A 346 4.18 5.04 -3.94
N ASP A 347 5.15 4.44 -3.26
CA ASP A 347 5.97 5.11 -2.27
C ASP A 347 7.40 5.28 -2.77
N ARG A 348 7.91 6.50 -2.61
CA ARG A 348 9.32 6.83 -2.78
C ARG A 348 9.95 6.79 -1.39
N TRP A 349 10.70 5.72 -1.14
CA TRP A 349 11.34 5.48 0.15
C TRP A 349 12.53 6.40 0.39
N THR A 350 12.72 6.84 1.63
CA THR A 350 13.86 7.62 2.08
C THR A 350 14.51 6.89 3.27
N PRO A 351 15.36 5.86 3.04
CA PRO A 351 15.92 5.05 4.13
C PRO A 351 16.76 5.83 5.14
N GLN A 352 17.35 6.95 4.71
CA GLN A 352 18.16 7.84 5.55
C GLN A 352 17.32 8.66 6.53
N ASN A 353 16.03 8.83 6.24
CA ASN A 353 15.04 9.45 7.12
C ASN A 353 13.66 8.88 6.82
N ALA A 354 13.32 7.78 7.49
CA ALA A 354 12.17 6.96 7.13
C ALA A 354 10.82 7.72 7.08
N ILE A 355 10.67 8.76 7.91
CA ILE A 355 9.44 9.60 7.93
C ILE A 355 9.28 10.44 6.66
N ASP A 356 10.38 10.74 5.93
CA ASP A 356 10.37 11.59 4.73
C ASP A 356 10.12 10.81 3.42
N GLY A 357 9.41 9.70 3.49
CA GLY A 357 8.89 9.02 2.30
C GLY A 357 7.88 9.90 1.56
N ARG A 358 7.83 9.79 0.23
CA ARG A 358 6.95 10.59 -0.61
C ARG A 358 5.99 9.71 -1.40
N TYR A 359 4.84 10.25 -1.73
CA TYR A 359 3.77 9.53 -2.42
C TYR A 359 3.76 9.85 -3.90
N ILE A 360 3.79 8.80 -4.72
CA ILE A 360 3.71 8.89 -6.16
C ILE A 360 2.37 8.34 -6.57
N TRP A 361 1.36 9.21 -6.64
CA TRP A 361 0.04 8.85 -7.10
C TRP A 361 -0.16 9.36 -8.52
N LEU A 362 -0.39 8.45 -9.45
CA LEU A 362 -0.50 8.74 -10.88
C LEU A 362 -1.73 8.06 -11.48
N PRO A 363 -2.40 8.69 -12.44
CA PRO A 363 -3.53 8.07 -13.13
C PRO A 363 -3.06 6.88 -13.97
N ILE A 364 -3.86 5.82 -14.00
CA ILE A 364 -3.64 4.68 -14.90
C ILE A 364 -4.58 4.81 -16.08
N HIS A 365 -4.05 4.79 -17.28
CA HIS A 365 -4.84 4.59 -18.50
C HIS A 365 -4.48 3.26 -19.15
N PHE A 366 -5.18 2.88 -20.24
CA PHE A 366 -5.02 1.56 -20.83
C PHE A 366 -4.82 1.67 -22.35
N GLU A 367 -3.84 0.95 -22.87
CA GLU A 367 -3.66 0.68 -24.27
C GLU A 367 -3.98 -0.79 -24.55
N GLY A 368 -5.19 -1.04 -25.04
CA GLY A 368 -5.71 -2.41 -25.08
C GLY A 368 -5.78 -3.01 -23.68
N PRO A 369 -5.17 -4.18 -23.42
CA PRO A 369 -5.13 -4.77 -22.10
C PRO A 369 -4.02 -4.22 -21.21
N LYS A 370 -3.06 -3.45 -21.75
CA LYS A 370 -1.88 -3.00 -20.99
C LYS A 370 -2.19 -1.74 -20.17
N PRO A 371 -1.96 -1.74 -18.84
CA PRO A 371 -1.97 -0.52 -18.05
C PRO A 371 -0.77 0.35 -18.41
N ILE A 372 -1.00 1.66 -18.49
CA ILE A 372 0.01 2.67 -18.77
C ILE A 372 0.01 3.70 -17.66
N ILE A 373 1.19 4.00 -17.14
CA ILE A 373 1.44 5.00 -16.11
C ILE A 373 2.48 5.96 -16.67
N GLU A 374 2.15 7.23 -16.72
CA GLU A 374 3.03 8.29 -17.19
C GLU A 374 3.22 9.33 -16.12
N TRP A 375 4.43 9.87 -15.97
CA TRP A 375 4.70 10.93 -15.00
C TRP A 375 3.86 12.18 -15.28
N LYS A 376 3.32 12.75 -14.23
CA LYS A 376 2.64 14.05 -14.22
C LYS A 376 3.16 14.88 -13.05
N ASP A 377 3.68 16.07 -13.31
CA ASP A 377 4.10 16.99 -12.25
C ASP A 377 2.92 17.42 -11.38
N SER A 378 1.75 17.52 -11.99
CA SER A 378 0.48 17.78 -11.33
C SER A 378 -0.67 17.25 -12.18
N TRP A 379 -1.73 16.75 -11.55
CA TRP A 379 -2.92 16.25 -12.23
C TRP A 379 -4.15 16.28 -11.32
N THR A 380 -5.34 16.19 -11.91
CA THR A 380 -6.64 16.22 -11.23
C THR A 380 -7.47 14.99 -11.57
N LEU A 381 -8.43 14.67 -10.69
CA LEU A 381 -9.52 13.74 -11.02
C LEU A 381 -10.53 14.49 -11.90
N ASP A 382 -10.72 14.05 -13.13
CA ASP A 382 -11.71 14.61 -14.06
C ASP A 382 -13.15 14.23 -13.69
#